data_cbecd65a7ae6f67143091a986b415cac
#
_entry.id   cbecd65a7ae6f67143091a986b415cac
#
_cell.length_a   1.000
_cell.length_b   1.000
_cell.length_c   1.000
_cell.angle_alpha   90.00
_cell.angle_beta   90.00
_cell.angle_gamma   90.00
#
_symmetry.space_group_name_H-M   'P 1'
#
loop_
_entity.id
_entity.type
_entity.pdbx_description
1 polymer ?
#
loop_
_entity_poly.entity_id
_entity_poly.type
_entity_poly.pdbx_seq_one_letter_code
_entity_poly.pdbx_strand_id
1 'polypeptide(L)'
;DGTPIVHDPTDWTCRMSYEGTYEREILRLLPELLGAGDAVVDVGANVGILSARAARLVGESGRVVAVEPSPRCLEDLRRVVDGMSNVTIVEAALGPERGTVRLTGWDNPDHRGLGTAVDGHRSGIEENWYEGTAAVVPQLRLADVLDEHLPGREVALLKVDVEGYEPAVLAGAPALFDEGRVRAAILEVTPDVDAGWAGDLIAAADRYDAFAIGERGRVVRRTDLLRVAPAEAVSRSAQWNLLLRRR
;
A
#
# COMPACT_ATOMS: atom_id res chain seq x y z
N ASP A 1 18.30 0.98 10.26
CA ASP A 1 17.74 -0.28 10.75
C ASP A 1 18.27 -1.54 10.02
N GLY A 2 19.13 -1.34 9.03
CA GLY A 2 19.76 -2.42 8.26
C GLY A 2 18.87 -3.03 7.16
N THR A 3 17.79 -2.35 6.74
CA THR A 3 17.02 -2.78 5.58
C THR A 3 17.87 -2.64 4.32
N PRO A 4 18.07 -3.68 3.51
CA PRO A 4 18.73 -3.56 2.24
C PRO A 4 17.94 -2.58 1.35
N ILE A 5 18.65 -1.73 0.64
CA ILE A 5 18.06 -0.80 -0.32
C ILE A 5 18.73 -1.07 -1.66
N VAL A 6 17.93 -1.27 -2.70
CA VAL A 6 18.46 -1.29 -4.07
C VAL A 6 18.86 0.13 -4.43
N HIS A 7 20.11 0.31 -4.82
CA HIS A 7 20.64 1.62 -5.15
C HIS A 7 20.59 1.85 -6.67
N ASP A 8 19.55 2.58 -7.09
CA ASP A 8 19.46 3.15 -8.43
C ASP A 8 19.26 4.67 -8.28
N PRO A 9 20.30 5.48 -8.47
CA PRO A 9 20.22 6.93 -8.25
C PRO A 9 19.37 7.66 -9.29
N THR A 10 19.02 7.02 -10.39
CA THR A 10 18.15 7.58 -11.43
C THR A 10 16.68 7.39 -11.08
N ASP A 11 16.34 6.33 -10.36
CA ASP A 11 14.98 6.02 -9.95
C ASP A 11 14.57 6.82 -8.70
N TRP A 12 13.41 7.45 -8.76
CA TRP A 12 12.89 8.30 -7.69
C TRP A 12 12.67 7.52 -6.39
N THR A 13 12.04 6.35 -6.46
CA THR A 13 11.74 5.50 -5.28
C THR A 13 13.02 5.07 -4.58
N CYS A 14 14.02 4.62 -5.35
CA CYS A 14 15.31 4.21 -4.80
C CYS A 14 16.06 5.40 -4.16
N ARG A 15 16.05 6.56 -4.81
CA ARG A 15 16.69 7.78 -4.27
C ARG A 15 16.03 8.22 -2.97
N MET A 16 14.70 8.32 -2.92
CA MET A 16 13.96 8.70 -1.72
C MET A 16 14.14 7.69 -0.59
N SER A 17 14.24 6.39 -0.93
CA SER A 17 14.54 5.34 0.06
C SER A 17 15.93 5.48 0.65
N TYR A 18 16.94 5.78 -0.18
CA TYR A 18 18.31 6.03 0.26
C TYR A 18 18.40 7.26 1.17
N GLU A 19 17.68 8.34 0.84
CA GLU A 19 17.60 9.57 1.64
C GLU A 19 16.75 9.39 2.92
N GLY A 20 16.06 8.25 3.08
CA GLY A 20 15.18 7.98 4.22
C GLY A 20 13.94 8.85 4.26
N THR A 21 13.48 9.30 3.09
CA THR A 21 12.29 10.15 2.92
C THR A 21 11.11 9.39 2.30
N TYR A 22 11.35 8.23 1.67
CA TYR A 22 10.31 7.39 1.10
C TYR A 22 9.37 6.87 2.18
N GLU A 23 8.08 7.11 2.04
CA GLU A 23 7.01 6.70 3.00
C GLU A 23 7.36 6.92 4.48
N ARG A 24 8.15 7.94 4.77
CA ARG A 24 8.77 8.18 6.08
C ARG A 24 7.76 8.21 7.22
N GLU A 25 6.59 8.81 6.99
CA GLU A 25 5.52 8.94 7.96
C GLU A 25 4.92 7.57 8.28
N ILE A 26 4.66 6.76 7.27
CA ILE A 26 4.13 5.40 7.41
C ILE A 26 5.15 4.52 8.12
N LEU A 27 6.42 4.53 7.66
CA LEU A 27 7.48 3.72 8.27
C LEU A 27 7.73 4.03 9.75
N ARG A 28 7.51 5.29 10.16
CA ARG A 28 7.61 5.70 11.58
C ARG A 28 6.43 5.24 12.40
N LEU A 29 5.26 5.06 11.78
CA LEU A 29 4.05 4.61 12.45
C LEU A 29 4.05 3.09 12.68
N LEU A 30 4.76 2.32 11.85
CA LEU A 30 4.76 0.86 11.96
C LEU A 30 5.04 0.31 13.36
N PRO A 31 6.03 0.82 14.16
CA PRO A 31 6.26 0.33 15.50
C PRO A 31 5.12 0.58 16.50
N GLU A 32 4.22 1.50 16.19
CA GLU A 32 3.03 1.78 17.01
C GLU A 32 1.85 0.86 16.64
N LEU A 33 1.85 0.33 15.41
CA LEU A 33 0.79 -0.51 14.85
C LEU A 33 1.10 -2.00 14.96
N LEU A 34 2.38 -2.39 14.98
CA LEU A 34 2.83 -3.77 14.84
C LEU A 34 3.57 -4.28 16.07
N GLY A 35 3.32 -5.54 16.40
CA GLY A 35 4.01 -6.30 17.43
C GLY A 35 4.46 -7.67 16.93
N ALA A 36 5.26 -8.38 17.75
CA ALA A 36 5.72 -9.72 17.44
C ALA A 36 4.53 -10.68 17.22
N GLY A 37 4.60 -11.49 16.18
CA GLY A 37 3.56 -12.44 15.81
C GLY A 37 2.43 -11.88 14.94
N ASP A 38 2.40 -10.58 14.69
CA ASP A 38 1.36 -9.94 13.86
C ASP A 38 1.41 -10.40 12.39
N ALA A 39 0.28 -10.26 11.71
CA ALA A 39 0.17 -10.46 10.27
C ALA A 39 -0.03 -9.11 9.55
N VAL A 40 0.68 -8.93 8.44
CA VAL A 40 0.66 -7.70 7.62
C VAL A 40 0.37 -8.07 6.18
N VAL A 41 -0.43 -7.25 5.51
CA VAL A 41 -0.63 -7.30 4.07
C VAL A 41 -0.23 -5.95 3.48
N ASP A 42 0.72 -5.98 2.55
CA ASP A 42 1.29 -4.81 1.87
C ASP A 42 0.93 -4.92 0.37
N VAL A 43 -0.11 -4.19 -0.04
CA VAL A 43 -0.61 -4.18 -1.42
C VAL A 43 -0.04 -2.97 -2.13
N GLY A 44 0.66 -3.22 -3.23
CA GLY A 44 1.56 -2.26 -3.85
C GLY A 44 2.89 -2.22 -3.10
N ALA A 45 3.49 -3.41 -2.87
CA ALA A 45 4.71 -3.53 -2.07
C ALA A 45 5.93 -2.86 -2.70
N ASN A 46 5.84 -2.50 -3.99
CA ASN A 46 6.89 -1.83 -4.74
C ASN A 46 8.24 -2.55 -4.55
N VAL A 47 9.30 -1.85 -4.20
CA VAL A 47 10.63 -2.45 -3.96
C VAL A 47 10.78 -3.11 -2.57
N GLY A 48 9.71 -3.20 -1.77
CA GLY A 48 9.66 -3.98 -0.54
C GLY A 48 10.16 -3.31 0.74
N ILE A 49 10.36 -2.00 0.76
CA ILE A 49 10.88 -1.28 1.94
C ILE A 49 9.95 -1.44 3.15
N LEU A 50 8.64 -1.22 2.95
CA LEU A 50 7.65 -1.38 4.01
C LEU A 50 7.55 -2.85 4.43
N SER A 51 7.45 -3.76 3.48
CA SER A 51 7.39 -5.21 3.73
C SER A 51 8.57 -5.70 4.56
N ALA A 52 9.80 -5.32 4.22
CA ALA A 52 10.99 -5.70 4.98
C ALA A 52 11.02 -5.10 6.39
N ARG A 53 10.57 -3.85 6.54
CA ARG A 53 10.45 -3.19 7.84
C ARG A 53 9.41 -3.87 8.72
N ALA A 54 8.23 -4.15 8.17
CA ALA A 54 7.16 -4.87 8.85
C ALA A 54 7.61 -6.27 9.27
N ALA A 55 8.28 -7.02 8.39
CA ALA A 55 8.79 -8.36 8.67
C ALA A 55 9.71 -8.43 9.88
N ARG A 56 10.57 -7.42 10.05
CA ARG A 56 11.44 -7.32 11.24
C ARG A 56 10.65 -7.01 12.51
N LEU A 57 9.65 -6.15 12.43
CA LEU A 57 8.83 -5.78 13.59
C LEU A 57 7.97 -6.95 14.07
N VAL A 58 7.39 -7.71 13.15
CA VAL A 58 6.54 -8.86 13.51
C VAL A 58 7.34 -10.11 13.86
N GLY A 59 8.62 -10.18 13.49
CA GLY A 59 9.53 -11.27 13.83
C GLY A 59 9.15 -12.60 13.18
N GLU A 60 9.87 -13.68 13.51
CA GLU A 60 9.75 -15.00 12.88
C GLU A 60 8.35 -15.63 13.03
N SER A 61 7.65 -15.35 14.13
CA SER A 61 6.27 -15.82 14.36
C SER A 61 5.19 -15.02 13.61
N GLY A 62 5.56 -13.82 13.13
CA GLY A 62 4.70 -12.98 12.30
C GLY A 62 4.64 -13.45 10.85
N ARG A 63 3.84 -12.76 10.05
CA ARG A 63 3.74 -12.99 8.60
C ARG A 63 3.55 -11.67 7.87
N VAL A 64 4.22 -11.53 6.74
CA VAL A 64 3.99 -10.42 5.79
C VAL A 64 3.65 -11.01 4.44
N VAL A 65 2.55 -10.55 3.86
CA VAL A 65 2.15 -10.85 2.49
C VAL A 65 2.37 -9.58 1.67
N ALA A 66 3.39 -9.60 0.82
CA ALA A 66 3.77 -8.51 -0.06
C ALA A 66 3.18 -8.77 -1.45
N VAL A 67 2.24 -7.94 -1.89
CA VAL A 67 1.56 -8.08 -3.17
C VAL A 67 2.06 -7.01 -4.13
N GLU A 68 2.62 -7.43 -5.26
CA GLU A 68 3.19 -6.53 -6.25
C GLU A 68 3.04 -7.12 -7.67
N PRO A 69 2.42 -6.39 -8.61
CA PRO A 69 2.25 -6.87 -9.98
C PRO A 69 3.41 -6.51 -10.92
N SER A 70 4.18 -5.45 -10.63
CA SER A 70 5.19 -4.92 -11.55
C SER A 70 6.41 -5.84 -11.65
N PRO A 71 6.74 -6.36 -12.84
CA PRO A 71 7.92 -7.21 -13.01
C PRO A 71 9.22 -6.54 -12.57
N ARG A 72 9.32 -5.22 -12.75
CA ARG A 72 10.51 -4.43 -12.38
C ARG A 72 10.63 -4.29 -10.86
N CYS A 73 9.53 -3.98 -10.18
CA CYS A 73 9.50 -3.90 -8.72
C CYS A 73 9.75 -5.26 -8.06
N LEU A 74 9.18 -6.33 -8.62
CA LEU A 74 9.35 -7.70 -8.12
C LEU A 74 10.81 -8.16 -8.06
N GLU A 75 11.64 -7.75 -9.01
CA GLU A 75 13.06 -8.09 -9.00
C GLU A 75 13.76 -7.51 -7.76
N ASP A 76 13.47 -6.25 -7.43
CA ASP A 76 14.05 -5.57 -6.28
C ASP A 76 13.40 -6.00 -4.96
N LEU A 77 12.08 -6.19 -4.95
CA LEU A 77 11.36 -6.74 -3.79
C LEU A 77 11.97 -8.07 -3.33
N ARG A 78 12.22 -9.01 -4.27
CA ARG A 78 12.87 -10.28 -3.94
C ARG A 78 14.25 -10.09 -3.32
N ARG A 79 15.05 -9.14 -3.79
CA ARG A 79 16.38 -8.82 -3.24
C ARG A 79 16.28 -8.21 -1.84
N VAL A 80 15.31 -7.30 -1.64
CA VAL A 80 15.13 -6.59 -0.37
C VAL A 80 14.66 -7.51 0.75
N VAL A 81 13.80 -8.49 0.44
CA VAL A 81 13.28 -9.45 1.43
C VAL A 81 14.03 -10.79 1.43
N ASP A 82 15.15 -10.89 0.72
CA ASP A 82 15.95 -12.12 0.69
C ASP A 82 16.33 -12.58 2.09
N GLY A 83 16.19 -13.87 2.35
CA GLY A 83 16.42 -14.47 3.67
C GLY A 83 15.34 -14.20 4.73
N MET A 84 14.28 -13.47 4.43
CA MET A 84 13.14 -13.23 5.34
C MET A 84 12.08 -14.33 5.19
N SER A 85 12.18 -15.41 5.98
CA SER A 85 11.28 -16.57 5.90
C SER A 85 9.82 -16.27 6.28
N ASN A 86 9.56 -15.12 6.90
CA ASN A 86 8.24 -14.64 7.28
C ASN A 86 7.58 -13.72 6.24
N VAL A 87 8.19 -13.53 5.06
CA VAL A 87 7.62 -12.77 3.94
C VAL A 87 7.20 -13.71 2.81
N THR A 88 5.99 -13.53 2.32
CA THR A 88 5.47 -14.19 1.11
C THR A 88 5.21 -13.14 0.05
N ILE A 89 5.74 -13.31 -1.16
CA ILE A 89 5.48 -12.44 -2.30
C ILE A 89 4.34 -13.03 -3.12
N VAL A 90 3.34 -12.20 -3.44
CA VAL A 90 2.23 -12.51 -4.35
C VAL A 90 2.39 -11.65 -5.60
N GLU A 91 2.71 -12.28 -6.72
CA GLU A 91 3.02 -11.63 -8.00
C GLU A 91 1.72 -11.39 -8.81
N ALA A 92 0.89 -10.48 -8.32
CA ALA A 92 -0.40 -10.14 -8.91
C ALA A 92 -0.84 -8.72 -8.53
N ALA A 93 -1.71 -8.13 -9.34
CA ALA A 93 -2.56 -7.03 -8.91
C ALA A 93 -3.73 -7.56 -8.08
N LEU A 94 -4.31 -6.72 -7.23
CA LEU A 94 -5.58 -7.04 -6.58
C LEU A 94 -6.72 -6.22 -7.18
N GLY A 95 -7.90 -6.83 -7.24
CA GLY A 95 -9.09 -6.18 -7.79
C GLY A 95 -10.37 -6.89 -7.37
N PRO A 96 -11.54 -6.51 -7.95
CA PRO A 96 -12.84 -7.00 -7.51
C PRO A 96 -13.06 -8.49 -7.84
N GLU A 97 -12.36 -9.02 -8.84
CA GLU A 97 -12.53 -10.40 -9.32
C GLU A 97 -11.19 -11.00 -9.76
N ARG A 98 -11.15 -12.32 -9.92
CA ARG A 98 -10.01 -13.04 -10.48
C ARG A 98 -9.94 -12.85 -11.99
N GLY A 99 -8.74 -12.67 -12.53
CA GLY A 99 -8.54 -12.53 -13.97
C GLY A 99 -7.17 -11.99 -14.31
N THR A 100 -7.14 -11.06 -15.24
CA THR A 100 -5.95 -10.31 -15.64
C THR A 100 -6.32 -8.84 -15.76
N VAL A 101 -5.34 -7.97 -15.51
CA VAL A 101 -5.49 -6.54 -15.66
C VAL A 101 -4.30 -5.95 -16.40
N ARG A 102 -4.50 -4.82 -17.07
CA ARG A 102 -3.43 -4.07 -17.72
C ARG A 102 -2.77 -3.13 -16.71
N LEU A 103 -1.46 -3.27 -16.56
CA LEU A 103 -0.63 -2.39 -15.77
C LEU A 103 0.10 -1.42 -16.69
N THR A 104 -0.08 -0.12 -16.48
CA THR A 104 0.60 0.96 -17.23
C THR A 104 1.55 1.73 -16.32
N GLY A 105 2.55 2.42 -16.87
CA GLY A 105 3.53 3.20 -16.10
C GLY A 105 4.59 2.38 -15.35
N TRP A 106 4.49 1.07 -15.34
CA TRP A 106 5.38 0.17 -14.60
C TRP A 106 6.83 0.16 -15.12
N ASP A 107 7.05 0.51 -16.39
CA ASP A 107 8.34 0.55 -17.07
C ASP A 107 8.94 1.95 -17.15
N ASN A 108 8.37 2.93 -16.42
CA ASN A 108 8.93 4.27 -16.32
C ASN A 108 10.37 4.21 -15.77
N PRO A 109 11.37 4.71 -16.51
CA PRO A 109 12.77 4.60 -16.12
C PRO A 109 13.10 5.41 -14.85
N ASP A 110 12.39 6.51 -14.64
CA ASP A 110 12.69 7.47 -13.57
C ASP A 110 11.86 7.22 -12.30
N HIS A 111 10.76 6.45 -12.41
CA HIS A 111 9.85 6.22 -11.29
C HIS A 111 9.11 4.87 -11.41
N ARG A 112 9.71 3.81 -10.89
CA ARG A 112 9.15 2.44 -10.97
C ARG A 112 7.87 2.23 -10.15
N GLY A 113 7.61 3.09 -9.18
CA GLY A 113 6.43 3.00 -8.29
C GLY A 113 5.12 3.46 -8.91
N LEU A 114 5.11 4.01 -10.14
CA LEU A 114 3.91 4.55 -10.78
C LEU A 114 3.05 3.54 -11.53
N GLY A 115 3.27 2.25 -11.35
CA GLY A 115 2.46 1.22 -12.02
C GLY A 115 1.00 1.25 -11.54
N THR A 116 0.06 1.58 -12.45
CA THR A 116 -1.37 1.61 -12.14
C THR A 116 -2.19 0.71 -13.07
N ALA A 117 -3.29 0.17 -12.55
CA ALA A 117 -4.29 -0.58 -13.30
C ALA A 117 -5.48 0.29 -13.76
N VAL A 118 -5.48 1.58 -13.45
CA VAL A 118 -6.53 2.52 -13.87
C VAL A 118 -6.26 3.02 -15.27
N ASP A 119 -7.19 2.77 -16.21
CA ASP A 119 -7.11 3.32 -17.55
C ASP A 119 -7.25 4.85 -17.52
N GLY A 120 -6.26 5.55 -18.10
CA GLY A 120 -6.26 7.01 -18.18
C GLY A 120 -6.00 7.73 -16.86
N HIS A 121 -5.44 7.03 -15.86
CA HIS A 121 -5.07 7.63 -14.59
C HIS A 121 -4.06 8.78 -14.76
N ARG A 122 -4.36 9.92 -14.14
CA ARG A 122 -3.56 11.14 -14.18
C ARG A 122 -3.45 11.70 -12.76
N SER A 123 -2.45 11.29 -12.03
CA SER A 123 -2.22 11.74 -10.64
C SER A 123 -1.59 13.14 -10.53
N GLY A 124 -2.00 14.11 -11.39
CA GLY A 124 -1.41 15.44 -11.40
C GLY A 124 0.09 15.47 -11.78
N ILE A 125 0.62 14.34 -12.23
CA ILE A 125 1.96 14.14 -12.75
C ILE A 125 1.89 14.33 -14.26
N GLU A 126 2.97 14.79 -14.88
CA GLU A 126 3.02 15.05 -16.33
C GLU A 126 2.49 13.87 -17.16
N GLU A 127 1.69 14.14 -18.19
CA GLU A 127 0.98 13.14 -19.02
C GLU A 127 1.87 12.03 -19.57
N ASN A 128 3.15 12.29 -19.77
CA ASN A 128 4.14 11.36 -20.32
C ASN A 128 4.68 10.32 -19.32
N TRP A 129 4.38 10.42 -18.04
CA TRP A 129 4.87 9.47 -17.03
C TRP A 129 4.21 8.10 -17.11
N TYR A 130 3.02 8.03 -17.70
CA TYR A 130 2.28 6.77 -17.92
C TYR A 130 2.38 6.27 -19.36
N GLU A 131 3.14 6.96 -20.23
CA GLU A 131 3.45 6.49 -21.57
C GLU A 131 4.48 5.38 -21.47
N GLY A 132 4.11 4.18 -21.92
CA GLY A 132 5.01 3.02 -21.89
C GLY A 132 4.29 1.76 -22.36
N THR A 133 4.98 0.63 -22.18
CA THR A 133 4.43 -0.68 -22.54
C THR A 133 3.44 -1.13 -21.48
N ALA A 134 2.20 -1.43 -21.87
CA ALA A 134 1.27 -2.05 -20.95
C ALA A 134 1.66 -3.51 -20.72
N ALA A 135 1.78 -3.92 -19.45
CA ALA A 135 1.89 -5.32 -19.07
C ALA A 135 0.51 -5.89 -18.74
N VAL A 136 0.24 -7.14 -19.14
CA VAL A 136 -0.92 -7.88 -18.66
C VAL A 136 -0.45 -8.76 -17.50
N VAL A 137 -1.01 -8.52 -16.33
CA VAL A 137 -0.62 -9.19 -15.09
C VAL A 137 -1.82 -9.95 -14.50
N PRO A 138 -1.59 -11.02 -13.71
CA PRO A 138 -2.64 -11.68 -12.96
C PRO A 138 -3.36 -10.71 -12.04
N GLN A 139 -4.67 -10.89 -11.88
CA GLN A 139 -5.49 -10.20 -10.88
C GLN A 139 -6.14 -11.21 -9.94
N LEU A 140 -6.03 -10.97 -8.65
CA LEU A 140 -6.64 -11.77 -7.58
C LEU A 140 -7.58 -10.89 -6.76
N ARG A 141 -8.44 -11.52 -5.95
CA ARG A 141 -9.22 -10.79 -4.95
C ARG A 141 -8.43 -10.72 -3.64
N LEU A 142 -8.55 -9.61 -2.94
CA LEU A 142 -7.94 -9.47 -1.60
C LEU A 142 -8.42 -10.59 -0.66
N ALA A 143 -9.71 -10.95 -0.68
CA ALA A 143 -10.25 -12.06 0.11
C ALA A 143 -9.52 -13.39 -0.15
N ASP A 144 -9.24 -13.70 -1.43
CA ASP A 144 -8.56 -14.95 -1.79
C ASP A 144 -7.11 -14.98 -1.25
N VAL A 145 -6.40 -13.86 -1.32
CA VAL A 145 -5.04 -13.74 -0.79
C VAL A 145 -5.03 -13.91 0.73
N LEU A 146 -6.00 -13.32 1.43
CA LEU A 146 -6.14 -13.45 2.87
C LEU A 146 -6.44 -14.91 3.29
N ASP A 147 -7.32 -15.59 2.54
CA ASP A 147 -7.70 -16.96 2.86
C ASP A 147 -6.58 -17.97 2.59
N GLU A 148 -5.78 -17.72 1.55
CA GLU A 148 -4.66 -18.60 1.18
C GLU A 148 -3.46 -18.43 2.11
N HIS A 149 -3.07 -17.18 2.41
CA HIS A 149 -1.80 -16.90 3.09
C HIS A 149 -1.95 -16.60 4.59
N LEU A 150 -3.14 -16.18 5.03
CA LEU A 150 -3.45 -15.81 6.41
C LEU A 150 -4.78 -16.44 6.89
N PRO A 151 -4.98 -17.75 6.73
CA PRO A 151 -6.25 -18.40 7.08
C PRO A 151 -6.60 -18.18 8.55
N GLY A 152 -7.76 -17.55 8.80
CA GLY A 152 -8.27 -17.28 10.14
C GLY A 152 -7.45 -16.33 11.00
N ARG A 153 -6.40 -15.70 10.46
CA ARG A 153 -5.61 -14.71 11.20
C ARG A 153 -6.20 -13.32 11.06
N GLU A 154 -6.13 -12.55 12.14
CA GLU A 154 -6.33 -11.11 12.09
C GLU A 154 -5.19 -10.45 11.31
N VAL A 155 -5.51 -9.51 10.45
CA VAL A 155 -4.54 -8.65 9.77
C VAL A 155 -4.30 -7.43 10.66
N ALA A 156 -3.12 -7.36 11.27
CA ALA A 156 -2.75 -6.25 12.13
C ALA A 156 -2.63 -4.94 11.35
N LEU A 157 -2.08 -5.02 10.13
CA LEU A 157 -1.98 -3.90 9.22
C LEU A 157 -2.25 -4.37 7.78
N LEU A 158 -3.21 -3.70 7.13
CA LEU A 158 -3.39 -3.71 5.68
C LEU A 158 -2.91 -2.36 5.13
N LYS A 159 -1.88 -2.34 4.28
CA LYS A 159 -1.55 -1.17 3.45
C LYS A 159 -2.10 -1.41 2.06
N VAL A 160 -2.71 -0.40 1.45
CA VAL A 160 -3.11 -0.41 0.04
C VAL A 160 -2.68 0.91 -0.58
N ASP A 161 -1.78 0.81 -1.54
CA ASP A 161 -1.19 1.94 -2.25
C ASP A 161 -0.85 1.42 -3.67
N VAL A 162 -1.80 1.63 -4.57
CA VAL A 162 -1.82 1.03 -5.91
C VAL A 162 -2.16 2.07 -6.98
N GLU A 163 -1.79 3.32 -6.68
CA GLU A 163 -1.88 4.43 -7.63
C GLU A 163 -3.29 4.59 -8.23
N GLY A 164 -4.29 4.69 -7.33
CA GLY A 164 -5.68 4.98 -7.69
C GLY A 164 -6.58 3.75 -7.88
N TYR A 165 -6.07 2.53 -7.75
CA TYR A 165 -6.87 1.30 -7.88
C TYR A 165 -7.37 0.77 -6.51
N GLU A 166 -7.21 1.54 -5.42
CA GLU A 166 -7.57 1.17 -4.04
C GLU A 166 -9.05 0.75 -3.90
N PRO A 167 -10.04 1.47 -4.50
CA PRO A 167 -11.44 1.05 -4.41
C PRO A 167 -11.68 -0.33 -5.01
N ALA A 168 -11.01 -0.65 -6.12
CA ALA A 168 -11.12 -1.96 -6.76
C ALA A 168 -10.49 -3.07 -5.91
N VAL A 169 -9.37 -2.81 -5.25
CA VAL A 169 -8.76 -3.73 -4.28
C VAL A 169 -9.72 -4.03 -3.14
N LEU A 170 -10.32 -2.99 -2.54
CA LEU A 170 -11.27 -3.12 -1.43
C LEU A 170 -12.55 -3.86 -1.84
N ALA A 171 -13.04 -3.64 -3.07
CA ALA A 171 -14.18 -4.38 -3.62
C ALA A 171 -13.90 -5.89 -3.70
N GLY A 172 -12.64 -6.32 -3.75
CA GLY A 172 -12.23 -7.73 -3.68
C GLY A 172 -12.39 -8.38 -2.31
N ALA A 173 -12.73 -7.61 -1.25
CA ALA A 173 -12.99 -8.10 0.10
C ALA A 173 -14.03 -7.21 0.83
N PRO A 174 -15.27 -7.14 0.35
CA PRO A 174 -16.26 -6.16 0.81
C PRO A 174 -16.62 -6.26 2.29
N ALA A 175 -16.54 -7.44 2.90
CA ALA A 175 -16.86 -7.66 4.31
C ALA A 175 -15.69 -7.42 5.28
N LEU A 176 -14.51 -7.07 4.76
CA LEU A 176 -13.24 -7.03 5.49
C LEU A 176 -13.29 -6.18 6.78
N PHE A 177 -13.90 -4.99 6.70
CA PHE A 177 -13.99 -4.06 7.82
C PHE A 177 -15.18 -4.41 8.74
N ASP A 178 -16.30 -4.86 8.19
CA ASP A 178 -17.50 -5.24 8.96
C ASP A 178 -17.23 -6.46 9.85
N GLU A 179 -16.49 -7.43 9.33
CA GLU A 179 -16.07 -8.61 10.08
C GLU A 179 -14.99 -8.30 11.13
N GLY A 180 -14.37 -7.12 11.06
CA GLY A 180 -13.29 -6.73 11.96
C GLY A 180 -12.02 -7.56 11.76
N ARG A 181 -11.80 -8.11 10.57
CA ARG A 181 -10.63 -8.93 10.23
C ARG A 181 -9.34 -8.12 10.17
N VAL A 182 -9.43 -6.81 10.03
CA VAL A 182 -8.30 -5.86 9.99
C VAL A 182 -8.27 -5.02 11.26
N ARG A 183 -7.11 -4.90 11.91
CA ARG A 183 -6.91 -4.05 13.08
C ARG A 183 -6.63 -2.60 12.69
N ALA A 184 -5.79 -2.40 11.68
CA ALA A 184 -5.51 -1.11 11.10
C ALA A 184 -5.35 -1.21 9.57
N ALA A 185 -5.80 -0.19 8.84
CA ALA A 185 -5.57 -0.07 7.40
C ALA A 185 -4.97 1.29 7.08
N ILE A 186 -3.95 1.31 6.21
CA ILE A 186 -3.39 2.51 5.60
C ILE A 186 -3.73 2.45 4.12
N LEU A 187 -4.48 3.43 3.64
CA LEU A 187 -4.98 3.49 2.28
C LEU A 187 -4.52 4.80 1.65
N GLU A 188 -3.90 4.73 0.48
CA GLU A 188 -3.63 5.93 -0.28
C GLU A 188 -4.93 6.48 -0.88
N VAL A 189 -5.11 7.79 -0.83
CA VAL A 189 -6.26 8.49 -1.40
C VAL A 189 -5.75 9.50 -2.42
N THR A 190 -6.01 9.22 -3.69
CA THR A 190 -5.66 10.10 -4.80
C THR A 190 -6.89 10.90 -5.21
N PRO A 191 -6.88 12.25 -5.09
CA PRO A 191 -8.06 13.09 -5.33
C PRO A 191 -8.60 13.03 -6.76
N ASP A 192 -7.72 12.82 -7.74
CA ASP A 192 -8.07 12.80 -9.16
C ASP A 192 -8.83 11.53 -9.59
N VAL A 193 -8.85 10.52 -8.72
CA VAL A 193 -9.60 9.27 -8.89
C VAL A 193 -10.73 9.24 -7.88
N ASP A 194 -11.85 9.88 -8.18
CA ASP A 194 -13.07 9.90 -7.36
C ASP A 194 -12.88 9.61 -5.85
N ALA A 195 -12.32 10.58 -5.12
CA ALA A 195 -12.03 10.43 -3.68
C ALA A 195 -13.29 10.21 -2.81
N GLY A 196 -14.48 10.18 -3.41
CA GLY A 196 -15.74 9.89 -2.74
C GLY A 196 -15.73 8.56 -1.99
N TRP A 197 -15.05 7.55 -2.56
CA TRP A 197 -14.96 6.23 -1.93
C TRP A 197 -14.36 6.27 -0.51
N ALA A 198 -13.41 7.15 -0.25
CA ALA A 198 -12.78 7.27 1.08
C ALA A 198 -13.78 7.81 2.11
N GLY A 199 -14.62 8.77 1.71
CA GLY A 199 -15.72 9.28 2.53
C GLY A 199 -16.76 8.19 2.84
N ASP A 200 -17.16 7.43 1.83
CA ASP A 200 -18.12 6.33 1.96
C ASP A 200 -17.55 5.22 2.86
N LEU A 201 -16.28 4.87 2.69
CA LEU A 201 -15.61 3.89 3.54
C LEU A 201 -15.56 4.34 5.01
N ILE A 202 -15.18 5.60 5.27
CA ILE A 202 -15.15 6.14 6.64
C ILE A 202 -16.55 6.13 7.26
N ALA A 203 -17.59 6.45 6.48
CA ALA A 203 -18.97 6.43 6.92
C ALA A 203 -19.48 5.01 7.24
N ALA A 204 -19.06 4.02 6.44
CA ALA A 204 -19.45 2.61 6.62
C ALA A 204 -18.65 1.90 7.72
N ALA A 205 -17.42 2.32 7.97
CA ALA A 205 -16.50 1.65 8.91
C ALA A 205 -16.79 2.02 10.38
N ASP A 206 -17.98 1.75 10.88
CA ASP A 206 -18.47 2.14 12.22
C ASP A 206 -17.55 1.75 13.38
N ARG A 207 -16.73 0.70 13.21
CA ARG A 207 -15.83 0.19 14.26
C ARG A 207 -14.46 0.85 14.24
N TYR A 208 -14.20 1.77 13.32
CA TYR A 208 -12.89 2.37 13.11
C TYR A 208 -12.89 3.87 13.39
N ASP A 209 -11.78 4.34 13.91
CA ASP A 209 -11.45 5.76 13.90
C ASP A 209 -10.63 6.06 12.64
N ALA A 210 -10.94 7.16 11.95
CA ALA A 210 -10.29 7.60 10.74
C ALA A 210 -9.33 8.76 11.02
N PHE A 211 -8.11 8.68 10.45
CA PHE A 211 -7.08 9.69 10.58
C PHE A 211 -6.40 9.95 9.24
N ALA A 212 -5.99 11.18 8.99
CA ALA A 212 -5.02 11.48 7.95
C ALA A 212 -3.61 11.35 8.51
N ILE A 213 -2.73 10.65 7.78
CA ILE A 213 -1.31 10.56 8.11
C ILE A 213 -0.61 11.74 7.47
N GLY A 214 0.02 12.58 8.31
CA GLY A 214 0.95 13.63 8.00
C GLY A 214 0.66 14.54 6.81
N GLU A 215 0.84 15.84 6.94
CA GLU A 215 0.90 16.74 5.79
C GLU A 215 2.33 16.89 5.28
N ARG A 216 2.47 16.94 3.94
CA ARG A 216 3.74 17.15 3.25
C ARG A 216 4.50 18.36 3.83
N GLY A 217 5.78 18.17 4.14
CA GLY A 217 6.76 19.25 4.22
C GLY A 217 7.15 19.73 5.62
N ARG A 218 6.63 19.20 6.71
CA ARG A 218 7.16 19.45 8.06
C ARG A 218 8.08 18.31 8.51
N VAL A 219 9.22 18.69 9.09
CA VAL A 219 10.07 17.75 9.85
C VAL A 219 9.30 17.37 11.11
N VAL A 220 8.51 16.33 11.03
CA VAL A 220 7.64 15.91 12.13
C VAL A 220 8.45 14.98 13.03
N ARG A 221 8.58 15.33 14.29
CA ARG A 221 9.25 14.48 15.31
C ARG A 221 8.34 13.30 15.75
N ARG A 222 7.05 13.38 15.46
CA ARG A 222 6.01 12.33 15.59
C ARG A 222 5.14 12.37 14.35
N THR A 223 4.55 11.23 13.98
CA THR A 223 3.54 11.17 12.94
C THR A 223 2.28 11.89 13.45
N ASP A 224 1.92 12.99 12.81
CA ASP A 224 0.70 13.73 13.18
C ASP A 224 -0.50 13.00 12.58
N LEU A 225 -1.34 12.47 13.45
CA LEU A 225 -2.62 11.87 13.09
C LEU A 225 -3.72 12.89 13.30
N LEU A 226 -4.35 13.35 12.22
CA LEU A 226 -5.52 14.22 12.28
C LEU A 226 -6.79 13.39 12.06
N ARG A 227 -7.74 13.43 13.00
CA ARG A 227 -9.06 12.82 12.78
C ARG A 227 -9.71 13.42 11.55
N VAL A 228 -10.29 12.56 10.73
CA VAL A 228 -10.93 12.94 9.46
C VAL A 228 -12.39 12.48 9.49
N ALA A 229 -13.30 13.40 9.23
CA ALA A 229 -14.69 13.07 8.99
C ALA A 229 -14.92 12.70 7.50
N PRO A 230 -15.98 11.94 7.16
CA PRO A 230 -16.26 11.56 5.77
C PRO A 230 -16.24 12.72 4.78
N ALA A 231 -16.87 13.85 5.13
CA ALA A 231 -16.91 15.04 4.28
C ALA A 231 -15.54 15.71 4.08
N GLU A 232 -14.64 15.61 5.05
CA GLU A 232 -13.29 16.17 4.96
C GLU A 232 -12.39 15.32 4.06
N ALA A 233 -12.61 14.01 4.02
CA ALA A 233 -11.87 13.10 3.15
C ALA A 233 -12.08 13.46 1.66
N VAL A 234 -13.32 13.78 1.29
CA VAL A 234 -13.68 14.15 -0.09
C VAL A 234 -13.15 15.53 -0.50
N SER A 235 -12.97 16.44 0.45
CA SER A 235 -12.56 17.83 0.16
C SER A 235 -11.04 18.04 0.01
N ARG A 236 -10.23 17.02 0.24
CA ARG A 236 -8.77 17.13 0.12
C ARG A 236 -8.34 17.18 -1.34
N SER A 237 -7.53 18.16 -1.70
CA SER A 237 -7.08 18.42 -3.08
C SER A 237 -5.71 17.81 -3.41
N ALA A 238 -5.05 17.18 -2.46
CA ALA A 238 -3.75 16.54 -2.65
C ALA A 238 -3.81 15.07 -2.21
N GLN A 239 -2.99 14.24 -2.82
CA GLN A 239 -2.77 12.85 -2.42
C GLN A 239 -2.38 12.74 -0.94
N TRP A 240 -2.99 11.81 -0.22
CA TRP A 240 -2.79 11.63 1.22
C TRP A 240 -3.04 10.19 1.64
N ASN A 241 -2.61 9.83 2.85
CA ASN A 241 -2.84 8.50 3.41
C ASN A 241 -3.92 8.53 4.49
N LEU A 242 -4.95 7.70 4.31
CA LEU A 242 -6.00 7.43 5.29
C LEU A 242 -5.57 6.28 6.21
N LEU A 243 -5.53 6.52 7.51
CA LEU A 243 -5.42 5.47 8.52
C LEU A 243 -6.80 5.18 9.10
N LEU A 244 -7.29 3.96 8.94
CA LEU A 244 -8.39 3.40 9.72
C LEU A 244 -7.81 2.56 10.86
N ARG A 245 -8.24 2.79 12.10
CA ARG A 245 -7.82 2.03 13.26
C ARG A 245 -9.03 1.57 14.06
N ARG A 246 -9.15 0.25 14.25
CA ARG A 246 -10.24 -0.35 15.01
C ARG A 246 -10.18 0.15 16.46
N ARG A 247 -11.37 0.52 17.00
CA ARG A 247 -11.56 0.99 18.38
C ARG A 247 -11.35 -0.12 19.42
#